data_8f0a4e2ba3fdd9b1d0a317f719a6f818
#
_entry.id   8f0a4e2ba3fdd9b1d0a317f719a6f818
#
_cell.length_a   1.000
_cell.length_b   1.000
_cell.length_c   1.000
_cell.angle_alpha   90.00
_cell.angle_beta   90.00
_cell.angle_gamma   90.00
#
_symmetry.space_group_name_H-M   'P 1'
#
loop_
_entity.id
_entity.type
_entity.pdbx_description
1 polymer ?
#
loop_
_entity_poly.entity_id
_entity_poly.type
_entity_poly.pdbx_seq_one_letter_code
_entity_poly.pdbx_strand_id
1 'polypeptide(L)'
;MTKPSFTARTILSISQVDASAWNACANPPDLPAGDTRGERYNPFISHAFLHALEESGSVGGRTGWTVAHLIVEDEAKRIVAAAPAYVKSHSMGEYVFDHAWAQAFERAGGSYYPKLQVAVPFTPVTGRRLLVRSDAPPGARAALVGALRGLREALDASSVHVTFAEDADVAALTEGGFRLRAGEQFHFVNEGYTSFDAFLEALASRKRKAIRR
;
A
#
# COMPACT_ATOMS: atom_id res chain seq x y z
N MET A 1 -6.45 -7.22 -33.36
CA MET A 1 -5.83 -7.81 -32.13
C MET A 1 -6.91 -7.81 -31.06
N THR A 2 -7.26 -8.95 -30.51
CA THR A 2 -8.25 -9.08 -29.42
C THR A 2 -7.70 -8.36 -28.16
N LYS A 3 -8.54 -7.58 -27.50
CA LYS A 3 -8.18 -6.91 -26.26
C LYS A 3 -7.96 -7.98 -25.17
N PRO A 4 -6.86 -7.94 -24.39
CA PRO A 4 -6.65 -8.91 -23.31
C PRO A 4 -7.83 -8.92 -22.34
N SER A 5 -8.28 -10.11 -21.95
CA SER A 5 -9.32 -10.28 -20.94
C SER A 5 -8.68 -10.52 -19.58
N PHE A 6 -9.22 -9.90 -18.54
CA PHE A 6 -8.74 -10.01 -17.17
C PHE A 6 -9.87 -10.42 -16.23
N THR A 7 -9.56 -11.29 -15.28
CA THR A 7 -10.45 -11.64 -14.18
C THR A 7 -9.85 -11.16 -12.86
N ALA A 8 -10.61 -10.40 -12.10
CA ALA A 8 -10.19 -9.99 -10.77
C ALA A 8 -10.88 -10.83 -9.69
N ARG A 9 -10.16 -11.19 -8.64
CA ARG A 9 -10.72 -11.85 -7.46
C ARG A 9 -10.07 -11.39 -6.18
N THR A 10 -10.80 -11.44 -5.10
CA THR A 10 -10.32 -11.13 -3.75
C THR A 10 -9.84 -12.41 -3.07
N ILE A 11 -8.74 -12.30 -2.33
CA ILE A 11 -8.24 -13.33 -1.44
C ILE A 11 -8.29 -12.82 0.01
N LEU A 12 -8.70 -13.70 0.93
CA LEU A 12 -8.91 -13.36 2.34
C LEU A 12 -7.72 -13.76 3.23
N SER A 13 -6.70 -14.33 2.63
CA SER A 13 -5.38 -14.59 3.22
C SER A 13 -4.36 -14.67 2.09
N ILE A 14 -3.16 -14.17 2.35
CA ILE A 14 -2.04 -14.25 1.39
C ILE A 14 -1.63 -15.71 1.12
N SER A 15 -1.90 -16.63 2.05
CA SER A 15 -1.65 -18.07 1.89
C SER A 15 -2.49 -18.73 0.80
N GLN A 16 -3.53 -18.06 0.28
CA GLN A 16 -4.36 -18.55 -0.83
C GLN A 16 -3.69 -18.41 -2.21
N VAL A 17 -2.51 -17.81 -2.26
CA VAL A 17 -1.71 -17.68 -3.49
C VAL A 17 -0.30 -18.18 -3.27
N ASP A 18 0.27 -18.71 -4.35
CA ASP A 18 1.67 -19.12 -4.36
C ASP A 18 2.60 -17.92 -4.16
N ALA A 19 3.62 -18.10 -3.30
CA ALA A 19 4.55 -17.03 -2.96
C ALA A 19 5.33 -16.52 -4.18
N SER A 20 5.69 -17.39 -5.11
CA SER A 20 6.40 -17.01 -6.33
C SER A 20 5.51 -16.22 -7.28
N ALA A 21 4.23 -16.60 -7.39
CA ALA A 21 3.26 -15.90 -8.21
C ALA A 21 2.98 -14.47 -7.68
N TRP A 22 2.81 -14.30 -6.37
CA TRP A 22 2.69 -12.99 -5.75
C TRP A 22 3.95 -12.14 -5.93
N ASN A 23 5.12 -12.73 -5.61
CA ASN A 23 6.39 -12.03 -5.68
C ASN A 23 6.78 -11.64 -7.12
N ALA A 24 6.33 -12.37 -8.13
CA ALA A 24 6.50 -11.98 -9.51
C ALA A 24 5.78 -10.65 -9.87
N CYS A 25 4.72 -10.29 -9.12
CA CYS A 25 4.10 -8.98 -9.21
C CYS A 25 4.76 -7.97 -8.25
N ALA A 26 5.02 -8.39 -7.01
CA ALA A 26 5.54 -7.53 -5.96
C ALA A 26 7.01 -7.16 -6.17
N ASN A 27 7.84 -8.12 -6.48
CA ASN A 27 9.29 -7.98 -6.64
C ASN A 27 9.75 -8.79 -7.86
N PRO A 28 9.43 -8.35 -9.09
CA PRO A 28 9.84 -9.07 -10.29
C PRO A 28 11.36 -9.25 -10.33
N PRO A 29 11.86 -10.40 -10.83
CA PRO A 29 13.29 -10.76 -10.77
C PRO A 29 14.19 -9.88 -11.65
N ASP A 30 13.62 -9.18 -12.59
CA ASP A 30 14.27 -8.28 -13.54
C ASP A 30 14.31 -6.82 -13.06
N LEU A 31 14.00 -6.57 -11.79
CA LEU A 31 14.17 -5.24 -11.19
C LEU A 31 15.65 -4.84 -11.24
N PRO A 32 15.97 -3.65 -11.76
CA PRO A 32 17.35 -3.20 -11.81
C PRO A 32 17.96 -3.09 -10.42
N ALA A 33 19.23 -3.51 -10.28
CA ALA A 33 20.00 -3.39 -9.05
C ALA A 33 20.40 -1.93 -8.72
N GLY A 34 19.90 -0.95 -9.47
CA GLY A 34 20.29 0.45 -9.42
C GLY A 34 19.50 1.32 -8.44
N ASP A 35 19.89 2.60 -8.38
CA ASP A 35 19.34 3.62 -7.45
C ASP A 35 18.08 4.32 -7.98
N THR A 36 17.35 3.71 -8.90
CA THR A 36 16.10 4.25 -9.42
C THR A 36 15.00 4.11 -8.37
N ARG A 37 14.39 5.22 -8.01
CA ARG A 37 13.27 5.23 -7.05
C ARG A 37 12.13 4.37 -7.59
N GLY A 38 11.64 3.46 -6.75
CA GLY A 38 10.49 2.63 -7.07
C GLY A 38 10.77 1.29 -7.75
N GLU A 39 11.98 1.04 -8.25
CA GLU A 39 12.35 -0.17 -8.98
C GLU A 39 13.20 -1.16 -8.16
N ARG A 40 13.37 -0.91 -6.87
CA ARG A 40 14.12 -1.80 -5.96
C ARG A 40 13.25 -2.87 -5.33
N TYR A 41 13.90 -3.96 -4.92
CA TYR A 41 13.27 -4.95 -4.04
C TYR A 41 12.68 -4.27 -2.80
N ASN A 42 11.40 -4.49 -2.58
CA ASN A 42 10.69 -3.96 -1.41
C ASN A 42 10.24 -5.14 -0.54
N PRO A 43 10.88 -5.37 0.63
CA PRO A 43 10.54 -6.49 1.50
C PRO A 43 9.11 -6.40 2.05
N PHE A 44 8.58 -5.19 2.23
CA PHE A 44 7.29 -4.96 2.89
C PHE A 44 6.08 -5.39 2.05
N ILE A 45 6.22 -5.51 0.74
CA ILE A 45 5.18 -6.01 -0.17
C ILE A 45 5.39 -7.46 -0.58
N SER A 46 6.45 -8.12 -0.07
CA SER A 46 6.70 -9.54 -0.33
C SER A 46 5.63 -10.43 0.30
N HIS A 47 5.38 -11.57 -0.32
CA HIS A 47 4.49 -12.59 0.24
C HIS A 47 4.87 -12.95 1.67
N ALA A 48 6.16 -13.18 1.94
CA ALA A 48 6.64 -13.57 3.26
C ALA A 48 6.34 -12.54 4.36
N PHE A 49 6.48 -11.24 4.04
CA PHE A 49 6.17 -10.18 5.01
C PHE A 49 4.67 -10.09 5.30
N LEU A 50 3.83 -10.12 4.26
CA LEU A 50 2.37 -10.06 4.44
C LEU A 50 1.87 -11.32 5.18
N HIS A 51 2.43 -12.49 4.86
CA HIS A 51 2.12 -13.73 5.57
C HIS A 51 2.50 -13.65 7.05
N ALA A 52 3.66 -13.10 7.38
CA ALA A 52 4.09 -12.91 8.77
C ALA A 52 3.15 -11.96 9.55
N LEU A 53 2.58 -10.95 8.91
CA LEU A 53 1.58 -10.06 9.54
C LEU A 53 0.27 -10.81 9.84
N GLU A 54 -0.14 -11.72 8.97
CA GLU A 54 -1.33 -12.56 9.18
C GLU A 54 -1.07 -13.61 10.27
N GLU A 55 0.02 -14.37 10.19
CA GLU A 55 0.41 -15.40 11.14
C GLU A 55 0.60 -14.88 12.56
N SER A 56 1.20 -13.69 12.71
CA SER A 56 1.37 -13.06 14.01
C SER A 56 0.08 -12.49 14.61
N GLY A 57 -1.03 -12.46 13.84
CA GLY A 57 -2.26 -11.79 14.24
C GLY A 57 -2.16 -10.27 14.30
N SER A 58 -1.12 -9.67 13.68
CA SER A 58 -1.00 -8.21 13.55
C SER A 58 -2.08 -7.64 12.63
N VAL A 59 -2.56 -8.44 11.68
CA VAL A 59 -3.71 -8.15 10.81
C VAL A 59 -4.73 -9.29 10.92
N GLY A 60 -5.98 -9.04 10.54
CA GLY A 60 -7.06 -9.99 10.67
C GLY A 60 -7.78 -9.90 12.03
N GLY A 61 -8.74 -10.77 12.27
CA GLY A 61 -9.48 -10.85 13.52
C GLY A 61 -10.10 -9.51 13.96
N ARG A 62 -9.73 -9.04 15.16
CA ARG A 62 -10.25 -7.79 15.77
C ARG A 62 -9.32 -6.60 15.61
N THR A 63 -8.29 -6.68 14.77
CA THR A 63 -7.29 -5.61 14.61
C THR A 63 -7.81 -4.40 13.83
N GLY A 64 -8.98 -4.52 13.19
CA GLY A 64 -9.51 -3.52 12.27
C GLY A 64 -8.81 -3.52 10.90
N TRP A 65 -8.00 -4.53 10.62
CA TRP A 65 -7.36 -4.81 9.33
C TRP A 65 -7.86 -6.16 8.81
N THR A 66 -9.01 -6.19 8.13
CA THR A 66 -9.52 -7.43 7.54
C THR A 66 -8.91 -7.62 6.15
N VAL A 67 -8.21 -8.72 5.94
CA VAL A 67 -7.54 -9.03 4.67
C VAL A 67 -8.56 -9.12 3.54
N ALA A 68 -8.28 -8.42 2.45
CA ALA A 68 -9.06 -8.41 1.22
C ALA A 68 -8.15 -8.13 0.02
N HIS A 69 -7.02 -8.85 -0.07
CA HIS A 69 -6.07 -8.63 -1.16
C HIS A 69 -6.72 -8.88 -2.51
N LEU A 70 -6.39 -8.03 -3.46
CA LEU A 70 -6.94 -8.12 -4.81
C LEU A 70 -5.88 -8.69 -5.74
N ILE A 71 -6.26 -9.66 -6.56
CA ILE A 71 -5.42 -10.20 -7.63
C ILE A 71 -6.15 -10.13 -8.96
N VAL A 72 -5.39 -9.94 -10.03
CA VAL A 72 -5.85 -9.93 -11.41
C VAL A 72 -5.15 -11.04 -12.17
N GLU A 73 -5.94 -11.88 -12.81
CA GLU A 73 -5.49 -13.01 -13.61
C GLU A 73 -5.74 -12.74 -15.09
N ASP A 74 -4.83 -13.21 -15.95
CA ASP A 74 -5.00 -13.24 -17.39
C ASP A 74 -5.85 -14.45 -17.84
N GLU A 75 -6.03 -14.60 -19.14
CA GLU A 75 -6.80 -15.71 -19.74
C GLU A 75 -6.21 -17.10 -19.42
N ALA A 76 -4.91 -17.17 -19.16
CA ALA A 76 -4.22 -18.40 -18.73
C ALA A 76 -4.29 -18.62 -17.21
N LYS A 77 -5.07 -17.84 -16.46
CA LYS A 77 -5.17 -17.89 -15.00
C LYS A 77 -3.87 -17.57 -14.26
N ARG A 78 -2.94 -16.92 -14.93
CA ARG A 78 -1.71 -16.45 -14.33
C ARG A 78 -1.98 -15.11 -13.63
N ILE A 79 -1.52 -14.98 -12.40
CA ILE A 79 -1.59 -13.69 -11.67
C ILE A 79 -0.64 -12.70 -12.36
N VAL A 80 -1.20 -11.63 -12.89
CA VAL A 80 -0.48 -10.58 -13.64
C VAL A 80 -0.43 -9.25 -12.92
N ALA A 81 -1.35 -9.03 -11.96
CA ALA A 81 -1.31 -7.88 -11.07
C ALA A 81 -1.94 -8.21 -9.71
N ALA A 82 -1.53 -7.49 -8.67
CA ALA A 82 -2.03 -7.64 -7.30
C ALA A 82 -1.99 -6.31 -6.54
N ALA A 83 -2.78 -6.22 -5.46
CA ALA A 83 -2.73 -5.13 -4.51
C ALA A 83 -2.91 -5.65 -3.08
N PRO A 84 -2.04 -5.30 -2.12
CA PRO A 84 -2.24 -5.60 -0.71
C PRO A 84 -3.37 -4.70 -0.19
N ALA A 85 -4.55 -5.25 -0.02
CA ALA A 85 -5.76 -4.51 0.33
C ALA A 85 -6.42 -5.07 1.59
N TYR A 86 -7.05 -4.18 2.34
CA TYR A 86 -7.69 -4.49 3.61
C TYR A 86 -9.00 -3.72 3.75
N VAL A 87 -10.01 -4.33 4.34
CA VAL A 87 -11.19 -3.61 4.83
C VAL A 87 -10.87 -3.07 6.21
N LYS A 88 -11.04 -1.76 6.38
CA LYS A 88 -10.70 -1.05 7.61
C LYS A 88 -11.94 -0.61 8.36
N SER A 89 -12.00 -0.92 9.66
CA SER A 89 -13.02 -0.41 10.57
C SER A 89 -12.59 0.85 11.35
N HIS A 90 -11.33 1.25 11.22
CA HIS A 90 -10.73 2.46 11.81
C HIS A 90 -9.39 2.77 11.12
N SER A 91 -8.82 3.96 11.30
CA SER A 91 -7.57 4.38 10.63
C SER A 91 -6.29 4.11 11.44
N MET A 92 -6.36 3.36 12.54
CA MET A 92 -5.15 3.03 13.29
C MET A 92 -4.20 2.15 12.47
N GLY A 93 -2.89 2.45 12.58
CA GLY A 93 -1.83 1.71 11.89
C GLY A 93 -1.60 2.12 10.44
N GLU A 94 -2.34 3.10 9.91
CA GLU A 94 -2.18 3.60 8.53
C GLU A 94 -1.13 4.71 8.43
N TYR A 95 -0.85 5.40 9.53
CA TYR A 95 0.02 6.59 9.60
C TYR A 95 -0.41 7.73 8.66
N VAL A 96 -1.70 7.75 8.31
CA VAL A 96 -2.37 8.85 7.61
C VAL A 96 -3.43 9.41 8.54
N PHE A 97 -3.27 10.67 8.95
CA PHE A 97 -4.15 11.30 9.93
C PHE A 97 -5.40 11.85 9.24
N ASP A 98 -6.43 11.02 9.14
CA ASP A 98 -7.68 11.32 8.46
C ASP A 98 -8.89 11.55 9.40
N HIS A 99 -8.65 11.70 10.70
CA HIS A 99 -9.71 11.88 11.70
C HIS A 99 -10.64 13.06 11.41
N ALA A 100 -10.09 14.19 10.94
CA ALA A 100 -10.89 15.36 10.59
C ALA A 100 -11.80 15.08 9.38
N TRP A 101 -11.34 14.25 8.43
CA TRP A 101 -12.14 13.83 7.29
C TRP A 101 -13.25 12.87 7.70
N ALA A 102 -12.95 11.89 8.56
CA ALA A 102 -13.93 10.96 9.10
C ALA A 102 -15.04 11.72 9.82
N GLN A 103 -14.69 12.63 10.73
CA GLN A 103 -15.66 13.47 11.44
C GLN A 103 -16.48 14.38 10.51
N ALA A 104 -15.86 14.95 9.49
CA ALA A 104 -16.59 15.80 8.53
C ALA A 104 -17.60 14.96 7.72
N PHE A 105 -17.21 13.75 7.29
CA PHE A 105 -18.06 12.85 6.54
C PHE A 105 -19.26 12.37 7.37
N GLU A 106 -19.01 12.01 8.64
CA GLU A 106 -20.05 11.59 9.59
C GLU A 106 -21.01 12.74 9.93
N ARG A 107 -20.51 13.96 10.11
CA ARG A 107 -21.37 15.15 10.30
C ARG A 107 -22.23 15.45 9.09
N ALA A 108 -21.80 15.07 7.90
CA ALA A 108 -22.60 15.16 6.67
C ALA A 108 -23.60 14.00 6.50
N GLY A 109 -23.72 13.11 7.49
CA GLY A 109 -24.67 12.00 7.50
C GLY A 109 -24.17 10.73 6.82
N GLY A 110 -22.85 10.65 6.47
CA GLY A 110 -22.24 9.45 5.89
C GLY A 110 -21.59 8.56 6.95
N SER A 111 -21.29 7.33 6.57
CA SER A 111 -20.47 6.40 7.37
C SER A 111 -19.08 6.32 6.76
N TYR A 112 -18.05 6.81 7.46
CA TYR A 112 -16.67 6.81 6.95
C TYR A 112 -16.09 5.39 6.89
N TYR A 113 -16.47 4.53 7.79
CA TYR A 113 -16.10 3.12 7.83
C TYR A 113 -17.30 2.21 7.53
N PRO A 114 -17.06 1.00 6.95
CA PRO A 114 -15.77 0.49 6.52
C PRO A 114 -15.24 1.22 5.30
N LYS A 115 -13.91 1.25 5.15
CA LYS A 115 -13.22 1.72 3.94
C LYS A 115 -12.28 0.64 3.41
N LEU A 116 -12.02 0.64 2.09
CA LEU A 116 -11.00 -0.22 1.48
C LEU A 116 -9.66 0.51 1.50
N GLN A 117 -8.63 -0.14 2.05
CA GLN A 117 -7.30 0.42 2.20
C GLN A 117 -6.28 -0.43 1.44
N VAL A 118 -5.58 0.16 0.47
CA VAL A 118 -4.40 -0.43 -0.18
C VAL A 118 -3.16 0.15 0.49
N ALA A 119 -2.47 -0.66 1.27
CA ALA A 119 -1.34 -0.25 2.09
C ALA A 119 -0.51 -1.45 2.53
N VAL A 120 0.66 -1.16 3.10
CA VAL A 120 1.36 -2.11 3.96
C VAL A 120 1.02 -1.74 5.42
N PRO A 121 0.41 -2.63 6.19
CA PRO A 121 0.03 -2.35 7.57
C PRO A 121 1.22 -1.92 8.42
N PHE A 122 1.03 -0.92 9.26
CA PHE A 122 2.02 -0.39 10.21
C PHE A 122 3.34 0.11 9.59
N THR A 123 3.39 0.26 8.27
CA THR A 123 4.63 0.54 7.53
C THR A 123 4.44 1.80 6.64
N PRO A 124 4.72 3.01 7.16
CA PRO A 124 4.53 4.27 6.44
C PRO A 124 5.70 4.54 5.45
N VAL A 125 5.99 3.57 4.62
CA VAL A 125 7.07 3.63 3.62
C VAL A 125 6.46 3.76 2.23
N THR A 126 6.93 4.74 1.46
CA THR A 126 6.55 4.90 0.06
C THR A 126 7.03 3.70 -0.75
N GLY A 127 6.18 3.22 -1.64
CA GLY A 127 6.47 2.07 -2.49
C GLY A 127 5.30 1.71 -3.37
N ARG A 128 5.51 0.73 -4.23
CA ARG A 128 4.47 0.21 -5.13
C ARG A 128 3.27 -0.31 -4.34
N ARG A 129 2.09 0.04 -4.81
CA ARG A 129 0.80 -0.43 -4.29
C ARG A 129 -0.01 -1.16 -5.36
N LEU A 130 0.22 -0.83 -6.63
CA LEU A 130 -0.29 -1.55 -7.79
C LEU A 130 0.83 -2.47 -8.29
N LEU A 131 0.88 -3.68 -7.74
CA LEU A 131 1.91 -4.67 -8.04
C LEU A 131 1.60 -5.31 -9.40
N VAL A 132 2.45 -5.09 -10.38
CA VAL A 132 2.24 -5.59 -11.76
C VAL A 132 3.50 -6.29 -12.23
N ARG A 133 3.33 -7.50 -12.80
CA ARG A 133 4.44 -8.24 -13.40
C ARG A 133 5.08 -7.44 -14.53
N SER A 134 6.37 -7.58 -14.72
CA SER A 134 7.09 -6.95 -15.83
C SER A 134 6.63 -7.45 -17.21
N ASP A 135 6.21 -8.71 -17.28
CA ASP A 135 5.69 -9.38 -18.48
C ASP A 135 4.15 -9.39 -18.57
N ALA A 136 3.46 -8.56 -17.78
CA ALA A 136 2.01 -8.49 -17.81
C ALA A 136 1.48 -7.96 -19.16
N PRO A 137 0.35 -8.50 -19.66
CA PRO A 137 -0.30 -7.94 -20.84
C PRO A 137 -0.68 -6.46 -20.64
N PRO A 138 -0.66 -5.65 -21.71
CA PRO A 138 -1.12 -4.27 -21.65
C PRO A 138 -2.53 -4.16 -21.05
N GLY A 139 -2.73 -3.21 -20.14
CA GLY A 139 -4.01 -3.00 -19.45
C GLY A 139 -4.16 -3.70 -18.10
N ALA A 140 -3.22 -4.56 -17.67
CA ALA A 140 -3.29 -5.23 -16.37
C ALA A 140 -3.36 -4.25 -15.20
N ARG A 141 -2.56 -3.16 -15.22
CA ARG A 141 -2.60 -2.10 -14.21
C ARG A 141 -3.96 -1.40 -14.17
N ALA A 142 -4.50 -1.05 -15.34
CA ALA A 142 -5.83 -0.42 -15.43
C ALA A 142 -6.94 -1.36 -14.97
N ALA A 143 -6.84 -2.66 -15.29
CA ALA A 143 -7.76 -3.68 -14.80
C ALA A 143 -7.73 -3.77 -13.26
N LEU A 144 -6.55 -3.72 -12.64
CA LEU A 144 -6.40 -3.70 -11.17
C LEU A 144 -7.05 -2.45 -10.56
N VAL A 145 -6.84 -1.27 -11.14
CA VAL A 145 -7.47 -0.01 -10.67
C VAL A 145 -9.00 -0.08 -10.80
N GLY A 146 -9.51 -0.60 -11.90
CA GLY A 146 -10.95 -0.84 -12.08
C GLY A 146 -11.50 -1.83 -11.06
N ALA A 147 -10.77 -2.90 -10.79
CA ALA A 147 -11.14 -3.93 -9.82
C ALA A 147 -11.17 -3.41 -8.36
N LEU A 148 -10.29 -2.48 -7.98
CA LEU A 148 -10.35 -1.82 -6.67
C LEU A 148 -11.67 -1.05 -6.48
N ARG A 149 -12.15 -0.38 -7.52
CA ARG A 149 -13.45 0.31 -7.49
C ARG A 149 -14.61 -0.67 -7.36
N GLY A 150 -14.59 -1.74 -8.17
CA GLY A 150 -15.59 -2.79 -8.10
C GLY A 150 -15.61 -3.50 -6.73
N LEU A 151 -14.45 -3.77 -6.15
CA LEU A 151 -14.34 -4.35 -4.81
C LEU A 151 -14.93 -3.42 -3.73
N ARG A 152 -14.65 -2.11 -3.81
CA ARG A 152 -15.26 -1.11 -2.91
C ARG A 152 -16.79 -1.17 -2.97
N GLU A 153 -17.37 -1.27 -4.18
CA GLU A 153 -18.82 -1.35 -4.38
C GLU A 153 -19.39 -2.67 -3.83
N ALA A 154 -18.75 -3.79 -4.12
CA ALA A 154 -19.15 -5.10 -3.63
C ALA A 154 -19.12 -5.24 -2.09
N LEU A 155 -18.24 -4.50 -1.43
CA LEU A 155 -18.09 -4.48 0.04
C LEU A 155 -18.92 -3.38 0.71
N ASP A 156 -19.63 -2.57 -0.06
CA ASP A 156 -20.32 -1.35 0.44
C ASP A 156 -19.40 -0.46 1.29
N ALA A 157 -18.13 -0.41 0.90
CA ALA A 157 -17.15 0.43 1.58
C ALA A 157 -17.31 1.89 1.16
N SER A 158 -17.10 2.82 2.09
CA SER A 158 -17.28 4.25 1.86
C SER A 158 -16.36 4.81 0.77
N SER A 159 -15.14 4.29 0.72
CA SER A 159 -14.07 4.80 -0.14
C SER A 159 -12.97 3.77 -0.38
N VAL A 160 -12.08 4.06 -1.34
CA VAL A 160 -10.80 3.35 -1.52
C VAL A 160 -9.68 4.35 -1.22
N HIS A 161 -8.79 3.97 -0.31
CA HIS A 161 -7.59 4.72 0.01
C HIS A 161 -6.36 3.93 -0.44
N VAL A 162 -5.43 4.59 -1.10
CA VAL A 162 -4.11 4.03 -1.47
C VAL A 162 -3.06 4.94 -0.85
N THR A 163 -2.34 4.45 0.15
CA THR A 163 -1.41 5.27 0.93
C THR A 163 0.04 4.99 0.56
N PHE A 164 0.87 6.04 0.60
CA PHE A 164 2.31 5.98 0.31
C PHE A 164 2.63 5.35 -1.05
N ALA A 165 1.81 5.66 -2.06
CA ALA A 165 2.00 5.19 -3.43
C ALA A 165 3.14 5.96 -4.12
N GLU A 166 3.81 5.30 -5.06
CA GLU A 166 4.81 5.91 -5.95
C GLU A 166 4.14 6.70 -7.08
N ASP A 167 4.91 7.58 -7.73
CA ASP A 167 4.40 8.46 -8.79
C ASP A 167 3.73 7.69 -9.95
N ALA A 168 4.29 6.52 -10.32
CA ALA A 168 3.70 5.68 -11.37
C ALA A 168 2.32 5.11 -10.98
N ASP A 169 2.14 4.78 -9.71
CA ASP A 169 0.85 4.32 -9.18
C ASP A 169 -0.13 5.50 -9.07
N VAL A 170 0.36 6.66 -8.62
CA VAL A 170 -0.45 7.90 -8.55
C VAL A 170 -0.98 8.28 -9.93
N ALA A 171 -0.16 8.21 -10.98
CA ALA A 171 -0.59 8.47 -12.35
C ALA A 171 -1.72 7.53 -12.78
N ALA A 172 -1.53 6.21 -12.62
CA ALA A 172 -2.53 5.21 -13.00
C ALA A 172 -3.83 5.32 -12.19
N LEU A 173 -3.72 5.62 -10.89
CA LEU A 173 -4.88 5.86 -10.02
C LEU A 173 -5.64 7.11 -10.45
N THR A 174 -4.94 8.19 -10.79
CA THR A 174 -5.55 9.44 -11.26
C THR A 174 -6.29 9.24 -12.58
N GLU A 175 -5.69 8.52 -13.54
CA GLU A 175 -6.36 8.11 -14.78
C GLU A 175 -7.61 7.26 -14.49
N GLY A 176 -7.57 6.41 -13.46
CA GLY A 176 -8.70 5.63 -12.99
C GLY A 176 -9.75 6.40 -12.17
N GLY A 177 -9.62 7.73 -12.06
CA GLY A 177 -10.59 8.62 -11.40
C GLY A 177 -10.38 8.81 -9.90
N PHE A 178 -9.26 8.36 -9.34
CA PHE A 178 -8.88 8.65 -7.96
C PHE A 178 -8.42 10.10 -7.81
N ARG A 179 -8.51 10.62 -6.59
CA ARG A 179 -8.05 11.97 -6.25
C ARG A 179 -6.79 11.90 -5.42
N LEU A 180 -5.80 12.71 -5.77
CA LEU A 180 -4.58 12.84 -4.99
C LEU A 180 -4.85 13.66 -3.73
N ARG A 181 -4.37 13.14 -2.59
CA ARG A 181 -4.25 13.85 -1.33
C ARG A 181 -2.78 13.92 -0.95
N ALA A 182 -2.25 15.13 -0.84
CA ALA A 182 -0.89 15.36 -0.36
C ALA A 182 -0.87 15.43 1.17
N GLY A 183 0.21 14.96 1.76
CA GLY A 183 0.54 15.07 3.18
C GLY A 183 2.04 15.27 3.35
N GLU A 184 2.47 15.52 4.58
CA GLU A 184 3.88 15.70 4.92
C GLU A 184 4.36 14.53 5.76
N GLN A 185 5.57 14.05 5.49
CA GLN A 185 6.27 13.05 6.28
C GLN A 185 7.66 13.57 6.62
N PHE A 186 8.00 13.59 7.91
CA PHE A 186 9.31 14.03 8.37
C PHE A 186 10.28 12.86 8.38
N HIS A 187 11.42 13.02 7.72
CA HIS A 187 12.48 12.03 7.66
C HIS A 187 13.71 12.56 8.40
N PHE A 188 14.29 11.72 9.25
CA PHE A 188 15.62 11.96 9.79
C PHE A 188 16.67 11.48 8.77
N VAL A 189 17.51 12.40 8.32
CA VAL A 189 18.65 12.09 7.47
C VAL A 189 19.92 12.15 8.32
N ASN A 190 20.65 11.03 8.41
CA ASN A 190 21.94 11.03 9.08
C ASN A 190 23.00 11.66 8.18
N GLU A 191 23.45 12.84 8.53
CA GLU A 191 24.49 13.61 7.82
C GLU A 191 25.91 13.16 8.19
N GLY A 192 26.10 11.92 8.58
CA GLY A 192 27.39 11.33 8.94
C GLY A 192 27.67 11.34 10.45
N TYR A 193 26.65 11.50 11.29
CA TYR A 193 26.80 11.40 12.75
C TYR A 193 27.19 9.97 13.15
N THR A 194 28.32 9.85 13.82
CA THR A 194 28.87 8.57 14.30
C THR A 194 28.32 8.16 15.66
N SER A 195 27.68 9.08 16.37
CA SER A 195 27.05 8.83 17.68
C SER A 195 25.89 9.81 17.92
N PHE A 196 25.07 9.51 18.93
CA PHE A 196 24.02 10.43 19.37
C PHE A 196 24.60 11.75 19.91
N ASP A 197 25.74 11.71 20.59
CA ASP A 197 26.41 12.91 21.06
C ASP A 197 26.89 13.77 19.89
N ALA A 198 27.47 13.18 18.82
CA ALA A 198 27.85 13.92 17.62
C ALA A 198 26.64 14.59 16.96
N PHE A 199 25.48 13.91 16.91
CA PHE A 199 24.24 14.53 16.46
C PHE A 199 23.83 15.70 17.36
N LEU A 200 23.89 15.54 18.69
CA LEU A 200 23.52 16.59 19.62
C LEU A 200 24.44 17.82 19.49
N GLU A 201 25.72 17.61 19.24
CA GLU A 201 26.70 18.71 19.07
C GLU A 201 26.40 19.58 17.84
N ALA A 202 25.86 18.99 16.79
CA ALA A 202 25.43 19.71 15.59
C ALA A 202 24.19 20.59 15.82
N LEU A 203 23.43 20.34 16.87
CA LEU A 203 22.21 21.11 17.19
C LEU A 203 22.52 22.43 17.91
N ALA A 204 21.71 23.45 17.67
CA ALA A 204 21.71 24.68 18.48
C ALA A 204 21.53 24.35 19.97
N SER A 205 22.22 25.09 20.84
CA SER A 205 22.31 24.81 22.28
C SER A 205 20.95 24.67 22.97
N ARG A 206 19.94 25.44 22.55
CA ARG A 206 18.56 25.33 23.07
C ARG A 206 17.92 23.98 22.75
N LYS A 207 18.05 23.51 21.51
CA LYS A 207 17.51 22.21 21.08
C LYS A 207 18.24 21.06 21.78
N ARG A 208 19.58 21.13 21.84
CA ARG A 208 20.42 20.15 22.53
C ARG A 208 20.03 19.99 24.01
N LYS A 209 19.83 21.12 24.73
CA LYS A 209 19.37 21.09 26.13
C LYS A 209 17.97 20.50 26.29
N ALA A 210 17.08 20.72 25.31
CA ALA A 210 15.72 20.18 25.36
C ALA A 210 15.69 18.66 25.16
N ILE A 211 16.60 18.11 24.36
CA ILE A 211 16.68 16.65 24.08
C ILE A 211 17.39 15.90 25.23
N ARG A 212 18.34 16.54 25.93
CA ARG A 212 19.08 15.94 27.07
C ARG A 212 18.28 15.91 28.39
N ARG A 213 17.08 16.49 28.44
CA ARG A 213 16.16 16.44 29.57
C ARG A 213 15.24 15.24 29.55
#